data_10c5b1ad139f52dae11f654d2d9a7043
#
_entry.id   10c5b1ad139f52dae11f654d2d9a7043
#
_cell.length_a   1.000
_cell.length_b   1.000
_cell.length_c   1.000
_cell.angle_alpha   90.00
_cell.angle_beta   90.00
_cell.angle_gamma   90.00
#
_symmetry.space_group_name_H-M   'P 1'
#
loop_
_entity.id
_entity.type
_entity.pdbx_description
1 polymer ?
#
loop_
_entity_poly.entity_id
_entity_poly.type
_entity_poly.pdbx_seq_one_letter_code
_entity_poly.pdbx_strand_id
1 'polypeptide(L)'
;MHRRIRTIWDDKEEKWYFSVVDVVEALTDSPDPSTYWRVLKNRLKKEGNETVTICNAFKLPARDGKMRLTPIADQEQLFRLIQSIPSPKAEPFKVWIAQVASERLDEMQDPELTIDRAMTDYRRLGYSEAWINQRLKSIEVRKDNQKLQGVQGLDKAESQGQYDQCRTRVEHSCRSSHYGIIQRDESCHI
;
A
#
# COMPACT_ATOMS: atom_id res chain seq x y z
N MET A 1 -32.37 -6.76 -8.86
CA MET A 1 -31.73 -5.80 -9.79
C MET A 1 -30.27 -5.63 -9.37
N HIS A 2 -29.31 -6.05 -10.19
CA HIS A 2 -27.89 -5.80 -9.92
C HIS A 2 -27.59 -4.32 -10.18
N ARG A 3 -27.29 -3.57 -9.13
CA ARG A 3 -26.88 -2.17 -9.23
C ARG A 3 -25.39 -2.14 -9.55
N ARG A 4 -25.00 -1.50 -10.66
CA ARG A 4 -23.59 -1.32 -11.03
C ARG A 4 -23.02 -0.15 -10.23
N ILE A 5 -21.90 -0.39 -9.54
CA ILE A 5 -21.09 0.65 -8.91
C ILE A 5 -20.11 1.18 -9.98
N ARG A 6 -20.12 2.50 -10.21
CA ARG A 6 -19.17 3.13 -11.12
C ARG A 6 -17.81 3.19 -10.47
N THR A 7 -16.77 2.84 -11.24
CA THR A 7 -15.38 2.84 -10.80
C THR A 7 -14.53 3.61 -11.78
N ILE A 8 -13.43 4.19 -11.29
CA ILE A 8 -12.40 4.85 -12.09
C ILE A 8 -11.03 4.31 -11.63
N TRP A 9 -10.16 4.09 -12.59
CA TRP A 9 -8.74 3.85 -12.35
C TRP A 9 -7.98 5.19 -12.48
N ASP A 10 -7.14 5.50 -11.51
CA ASP A 10 -6.22 6.64 -11.57
C ASP A 10 -4.81 6.13 -11.88
N ASP A 11 -4.31 6.46 -13.09
CA ASP A 11 -2.98 6.03 -13.56
C ASP A 11 -1.83 6.66 -12.78
N LYS A 12 -2.05 7.82 -12.12
CA LYS A 12 -1.00 8.52 -11.38
C LYS A 12 -0.78 7.93 -9.99
N GLU A 13 -1.88 7.58 -9.33
CA GLU A 13 -1.85 7.00 -7.99
C GLU A 13 -1.91 5.47 -8.01
N GLU A 14 -2.09 4.87 -9.20
CA GLU A 14 -2.24 3.42 -9.41
C GLU A 14 -3.31 2.81 -8.49
N LYS A 15 -4.48 3.51 -8.39
CA LYS A 15 -5.56 3.14 -7.48
C LYS A 15 -6.92 3.13 -8.16
N TRP A 16 -7.77 2.21 -7.68
CA TRP A 16 -9.19 2.22 -8.01
C TRP A 16 -9.96 3.16 -7.09
N TYR A 17 -10.82 3.95 -7.70
CA TYR A 17 -11.80 4.80 -7.01
C TYR A 17 -13.23 4.35 -7.31
N PHE A 18 -14.08 4.44 -6.31
CA PHE A 18 -15.47 3.97 -6.33
C PHE A 18 -16.43 5.13 -6.08
N SER A 19 -17.54 5.17 -6.81
CA SER A 19 -18.60 6.17 -6.57
C SER A 19 -19.27 5.93 -5.22
N VAL A 20 -19.10 6.88 -4.30
CA VAL A 20 -19.67 6.80 -2.94
C VAL A 20 -21.20 6.72 -2.98
N VAL A 21 -21.83 7.49 -3.87
CA VAL A 21 -23.31 7.52 -4.01
C VAL A 21 -23.84 6.17 -4.45
N ASP A 22 -23.14 5.49 -5.38
CA ASP A 22 -23.55 4.18 -5.87
C ASP A 22 -23.40 3.08 -4.80
N VAL A 23 -22.35 3.19 -3.99
CA VAL A 23 -22.13 2.27 -2.84
C VAL A 23 -23.21 2.47 -1.78
N VAL A 24 -23.51 3.72 -1.43
CA VAL A 24 -24.62 4.04 -0.51
C VAL A 24 -25.96 3.51 -1.06
N GLU A 25 -26.23 3.69 -2.35
CA GLU A 25 -27.43 3.16 -3.01
C GLU A 25 -27.50 1.63 -2.95
N ALA A 26 -26.37 0.95 -3.09
CA ALA A 26 -26.30 -0.52 -3.03
C ALA A 26 -26.53 -1.08 -1.61
N LEU A 27 -26.02 -0.37 -0.61
CA LEU A 27 -26.02 -0.81 0.78
C LEU A 27 -27.18 -0.28 1.63
N THR A 28 -27.97 0.67 1.10
CA THR A 28 -29.11 1.25 1.81
C THR A 28 -30.37 1.16 0.96
N ASP A 29 -31.53 1.19 1.60
CA ASP A 29 -32.82 1.33 0.91
C ASP A 29 -33.26 2.79 0.79
N SER A 30 -32.29 3.73 0.86
CA SER A 30 -32.58 5.14 0.78
C SER A 30 -33.13 5.52 -0.61
N PRO A 31 -34.27 6.23 -0.68
CA PRO A 31 -34.78 6.74 -1.95
C PRO A 31 -33.90 7.83 -2.56
N ASP A 32 -33.10 8.52 -1.73
CA ASP A 32 -32.11 9.52 -2.16
C ASP A 32 -30.72 9.24 -1.56
N PRO A 33 -29.88 8.46 -2.25
CA PRO A 33 -28.52 8.15 -1.81
C PRO A 33 -27.63 9.38 -1.67
N SER A 34 -27.86 10.44 -2.45
CA SER A 34 -27.06 11.66 -2.40
C SER A 34 -27.33 12.45 -1.10
N THR A 35 -28.58 12.56 -0.71
CA THR A 35 -28.93 13.19 0.57
C THR A 35 -28.46 12.33 1.75
N TYR A 36 -28.62 11.00 1.66
CA TYR A 36 -28.09 10.08 2.68
C TYR A 36 -26.59 10.29 2.89
N TRP A 37 -25.81 10.32 1.80
CA TRP A 37 -24.36 10.57 1.85
C TRP A 37 -24.03 11.90 2.52
N ARG A 38 -24.74 12.97 2.16
CA ARG A 38 -24.51 14.30 2.77
C ARG A 38 -24.72 14.28 4.29
N VAL A 39 -25.78 13.62 4.76
CA VAL A 39 -26.07 13.48 6.18
C VAL A 39 -24.98 12.64 6.89
N LEU A 40 -24.64 11.50 6.31
CA LEU A 40 -23.60 10.59 6.81
C LEU A 40 -22.25 11.31 6.88
N LYS A 41 -21.85 12.02 5.83
CA LYS A 41 -20.61 12.80 5.79
C LYS A 41 -20.55 13.85 6.93
N ASN A 42 -21.65 14.54 7.16
CA ASN A 42 -21.72 15.55 8.23
C ASN A 42 -21.60 14.90 9.62
N ARG A 43 -22.19 13.73 9.82
CA ARG A 43 -22.05 12.96 11.07
C ARG A 43 -20.60 12.53 11.29
N LEU A 44 -19.96 11.91 10.29
CA LEU A 44 -18.59 11.43 10.36
C LEU A 44 -17.59 12.57 10.60
N LYS A 45 -17.85 13.74 10.00
CA LYS A 45 -17.04 14.94 10.27
C LYS A 45 -17.14 15.38 11.72
N LYS A 46 -18.32 15.34 12.33
CA LYS A 46 -18.52 15.67 13.76
C LYS A 46 -17.84 14.67 14.68
N GLU A 47 -17.75 13.41 14.27
CA GLU A 47 -17.07 12.33 14.99
C GLU A 47 -15.53 12.37 14.80
N GLY A 48 -14.98 13.36 14.09
CA GLY A 48 -13.55 13.50 13.83
C GLY A 48 -13.00 12.52 12.78
N ASN A 49 -13.86 11.86 12.01
CA ASN A 49 -13.44 10.91 10.96
C ASN A 49 -13.12 11.67 9.66
N GLU A 50 -11.91 12.23 9.58
CA GLU A 50 -11.50 13.02 8.41
C GLU A 50 -11.25 12.16 7.17
N THR A 51 -10.77 10.93 7.33
CA THR A 51 -10.42 10.02 6.23
C THR A 51 -11.59 9.82 5.24
N VAL A 52 -12.81 9.71 5.75
CA VAL A 52 -14.02 9.53 4.93
C VAL A 52 -14.59 10.85 4.43
N THR A 53 -14.26 11.97 5.09
CA THR A 53 -14.79 13.29 4.72
C THR A 53 -14.02 13.96 3.60
N ILE A 54 -12.75 13.57 3.37
CA ILE A 54 -11.87 14.07 2.30
C ILE A 54 -12.04 13.18 1.04
N CYS A 55 -13.29 12.94 0.62
CA CYS A 55 -13.53 12.26 -0.65
C CYS A 55 -13.30 13.24 -1.80
N ASN A 56 -12.46 12.84 -2.75
CA ASN A 56 -12.29 13.55 -4.01
C ASN A 56 -13.59 13.50 -4.83
N ALA A 57 -13.76 14.42 -5.76
CA ALA A 57 -14.90 14.42 -6.63
C ALA A 57 -14.44 14.36 -8.10
N PHE A 58 -14.99 13.39 -8.85
CA PHE A 58 -14.71 13.22 -10.28
C PHE A 58 -15.97 13.34 -11.11
N LYS A 59 -15.81 13.79 -12.36
CA LYS A 59 -16.91 13.83 -13.31
C LYS A 59 -17.20 12.42 -13.81
N LEU A 60 -18.32 11.85 -13.39
CA LEU A 60 -18.81 10.54 -13.82
C LEU A 60 -20.07 10.67 -14.67
N PRO A 61 -20.28 9.78 -15.64
CA PRO A 61 -21.52 9.74 -16.40
C PRO A 61 -22.67 9.37 -15.45
N ALA A 62 -23.71 10.21 -15.42
CA ALA A 62 -24.95 9.94 -14.70
C ALA A 62 -25.90 9.08 -15.57
N ARG A 63 -27.00 8.61 -14.98
CA ARG A 63 -28.01 7.77 -15.71
C ARG A 63 -28.64 8.47 -16.89
N ASP A 64 -28.68 9.81 -16.89
CA ASP A 64 -29.14 10.65 -17.98
C ASP A 64 -28.08 10.95 -19.05
N GLY A 65 -26.92 10.30 -18.98
CA GLY A 65 -25.79 10.50 -19.90
C GLY A 65 -24.97 11.77 -19.66
N LYS A 66 -25.38 12.64 -18.73
CA LYS A 66 -24.65 13.87 -18.43
C LYS A 66 -23.49 13.60 -17.47
N MET A 67 -22.38 14.27 -17.68
CA MET A 67 -21.24 14.23 -16.76
C MET A 67 -21.53 15.04 -15.50
N ARG A 68 -21.53 14.40 -14.34
CA ARG A 68 -21.79 15.05 -13.05
C ARG A 68 -20.63 14.83 -12.09
N LEU A 69 -20.32 15.86 -11.33
CA LEU A 69 -19.33 15.77 -10.26
C LEU A 69 -19.85 14.82 -9.18
N THR A 70 -19.19 13.70 -9.00
CA THR A 70 -19.61 12.61 -8.10
C THR A 70 -18.50 12.37 -7.06
N PRO A 71 -18.83 12.28 -5.76
CA PRO A 71 -17.86 11.93 -4.75
C PRO A 71 -17.36 10.50 -4.96
N ILE A 72 -16.06 10.34 -4.92
CA ILE A 72 -15.38 9.05 -5.04
C ILE A 72 -14.55 8.77 -3.79
N ALA A 73 -14.35 7.50 -3.50
CA ALA A 73 -13.52 7.02 -2.42
C ALA A 73 -12.58 5.93 -2.93
N ASP A 74 -11.36 5.90 -2.41
CA ASP A 74 -10.45 4.79 -2.60
C ASP A 74 -10.89 3.57 -1.77
N GLN A 75 -10.15 2.47 -1.85
CA GLN A 75 -10.52 1.22 -1.20
C GLN A 75 -10.54 1.35 0.34
N GLU A 76 -9.58 2.06 0.93
CA GLU A 76 -9.53 2.25 2.38
C GLU A 76 -10.68 3.12 2.88
N GLN A 77 -10.91 4.25 2.23
CA GLN A 77 -12.03 5.15 2.51
C GLN A 77 -13.37 4.43 2.37
N LEU A 78 -13.49 3.58 1.33
CA LEU A 78 -14.69 2.79 1.08
C LEU A 78 -14.98 1.81 2.22
N PHE A 79 -13.96 1.09 2.70
CA PHE A 79 -14.14 0.15 3.81
C PHE A 79 -14.57 0.86 5.10
N ARG A 80 -13.96 2.00 5.41
CA ARG A 80 -14.37 2.82 6.56
C ARG A 80 -15.80 3.36 6.41
N LEU A 81 -16.16 3.78 5.21
CA LEU A 81 -17.51 4.24 4.90
C LEU A 81 -18.54 3.13 5.16
N ILE A 82 -18.30 1.92 4.66
CA ILE A 82 -19.23 0.77 4.82
C ILE A 82 -19.42 0.44 6.29
N GLN A 83 -18.35 0.46 7.10
CA GLN A 83 -18.44 0.24 8.55
C GLN A 83 -19.35 1.28 9.24
N SER A 84 -19.38 2.50 8.72
CA SER A 84 -20.16 3.60 9.28
C SER A 84 -21.64 3.61 8.86
N ILE A 85 -22.03 2.77 7.88
CA ILE A 85 -23.43 2.68 7.41
C ILE A 85 -24.23 1.74 8.33
N PRO A 86 -25.24 2.24 9.07
CA PRO A 86 -26.11 1.41 9.90
C PRO A 86 -27.20 0.76 9.05
N SER A 87 -26.84 -0.22 8.22
CA SER A 87 -27.80 -0.93 7.35
C SER A 87 -27.58 -2.44 7.45
N PRO A 88 -28.67 -3.23 7.52
CA PRO A 88 -28.58 -4.70 7.48
C PRO A 88 -27.93 -5.22 6.20
N LYS A 89 -28.03 -4.49 5.08
CA LYS A 89 -27.38 -4.85 3.81
C LYS A 89 -25.86 -4.67 3.84
N ALA A 90 -25.33 -3.82 4.70
CA ALA A 90 -23.91 -3.64 4.89
C ALA A 90 -23.29 -4.70 5.82
N GLU A 91 -24.13 -5.39 6.61
CA GLU A 91 -23.66 -6.30 7.66
C GLU A 91 -22.84 -7.49 7.13
N PRO A 92 -23.26 -8.21 6.05
CA PRO A 92 -22.44 -9.29 5.49
C PRO A 92 -21.04 -8.82 5.07
N PHE A 93 -20.93 -7.58 4.58
CA PHE A 93 -19.65 -7.01 4.18
C PHE A 93 -18.78 -6.63 5.38
N LYS A 94 -19.38 -6.11 6.46
CA LYS A 94 -18.67 -5.83 7.72
C LYS A 94 -18.10 -7.09 8.36
N VAL A 95 -18.90 -8.17 8.36
CA VAL A 95 -18.46 -9.48 8.85
C VAL A 95 -17.29 -9.99 8.01
N TRP A 96 -17.38 -9.91 6.69
CA TRP A 96 -16.30 -10.30 5.80
C TRP A 96 -15.01 -9.50 6.06
N ILE A 97 -15.08 -8.17 6.21
CA ILE A 97 -13.89 -7.36 6.56
C ILE A 97 -13.29 -7.80 7.89
N ALA A 98 -14.12 -8.08 8.90
CA ALA A 98 -13.64 -8.54 10.21
C ALA A 98 -12.93 -9.90 10.11
N GLN A 99 -13.45 -10.81 9.29
CA GLN A 99 -12.80 -12.11 9.02
C GLN A 99 -11.43 -11.92 8.33
N VAL A 100 -11.38 -11.13 7.26
CA VAL A 100 -10.13 -10.85 6.55
C VAL A 100 -9.09 -10.20 7.47
N ALA A 101 -9.52 -9.29 8.34
CA ALA A 101 -8.64 -8.65 9.31
C ALA A 101 -8.11 -9.67 10.35
N SER A 102 -8.98 -10.56 10.85
CA SER A 102 -8.58 -11.63 11.77
C SER A 102 -7.58 -12.58 11.13
N GLU A 103 -7.89 -13.09 9.94
CA GLU A 103 -6.98 -13.96 9.17
C GLU A 103 -5.61 -13.29 8.95
N ARG A 104 -5.60 -12.00 8.68
CA ARG A 104 -4.34 -11.25 8.50
C ARG A 104 -3.53 -11.13 9.80
N LEU A 105 -4.19 -10.98 10.93
CA LEU A 105 -3.53 -10.98 12.25
C LEU A 105 -2.94 -12.35 12.58
N ASP A 106 -3.66 -13.42 12.27
CA ASP A 106 -3.19 -14.80 12.46
C ASP A 106 -1.94 -15.06 11.58
N GLU A 107 -1.96 -14.63 10.32
CA GLU A 107 -0.80 -14.71 9.41
C GLU A 107 0.41 -13.89 9.87
N MET A 108 0.19 -12.81 10.61
CA MET A 108 1.31 -12.04 11.19
C MET A 108 1.97 -12.77 12.36
N GLN A 109 1.21 -13.62 13.06
CA GLN A 109 1.73 -14.46 14.14
C GLN A 109 2.36 -15.74 13.57
N ASP A 110 1.76 -16.32 12.55
CA ASP A 110 2.24 -17.50 11.84
C ASP A 110 2.34 -17.24 10.33
N PRO A 111 3.53 -16.85 9.83
CA PRO A 111 3.75 -16.55 8.42
C PRO A 111 3.52 -17.75 7.47
N GLU A 112 3.51 -18.99 7.96
CA GLU A 112 3.27 -20.18 7.14
C GLU A 112 1.84 -20.20 6.61
N LEU A 113 0.87 -19.65 7.37
CA LEU A 113 -0.51 -19.51 6.93
C LEU A 113 -0.66 -18.68 5.64
N THR A 114 0.21 -17.68 5.43
CA THR A 114 0.24 -16.90 4.18
C THR A 114 0.63 -17.79 2.99
N ILE A 115 1.56 -18.73 3.19
CA ILE A 115 2.00 -19.67 2.14
C ILE A 115 0.87 -20.63 1.81
N ASP A 116 0.22 -21.20 2.81
CA ASP A 116 -0.91 -22.11 2.65
C ASP A 116 -2.09 -21.46 1.92
N ARG A 117 -2.40 -20.21 2.26
CA ARG A 117 -3.41 -19.43 1.55
C ARG A 117 -3.01 -19.22 0.08
N ALA A 118 -1.76 -18.82 -0.19
CA ALA A 118 -1.30 -18.63 -1.57
C ALA A 118 -1.39 -19.94 -2.38
N MET A 119 -1.04 -21.08 -1.79
CA MET A 119 -1.18 -22.39 -2.43
C MET A 119 -2.65 -22.71 -2.74
N THR A 120 -3.54 -22.42 -1.81
CA THR A 120 -4.98 -22.62 -1.95
C THR A 120 -5.56 -21.76 -3.08
N ASP A 121 -5.14 -20.49 -3.15
CA ASP A 121 -5.56 -19.58 -4.23
C ASP A 121 -5.05 -20.04 -5.60
N TYR A 122 -3.82 -20.51 -5.71
CA TYR A 122 -3.31 -21.09 -6.97
C TYR A 122 -4.09 -22.33 -7.40
N ARG A 123 -4.45 -23.22 -6.46
CA ARG A 123 -5.32 -24.38 -6.76
C ARG A 123 -6.69 -23.95 -7.27
N ARG A 124 -7.30 -22.96 -6.62
CA ARG A 124 -8.59 -22.39 -7.06
C ARG A 124 -8.53 -21.77 -8.45
N LEU A 125 -7.39 -21.21 -8.84
CA LEU A 125 -7.13 -20.67 -10.17
C LEU A 125 -6.80 -21.75 -11.20
N GLY A 126 -6.72 -23.04 -10.81
CA GLY A 126 -6.51 -24.18 -11.71
C GLY A 126 -5.04 -24.51 -12.00
N TYR A 127 -4.10 -23.97 -11.26
CA TYR A 127 -2.68 -24.34 -11.43
C TYR A 127 -2.39 -25.72 -10.86
N SER A 128 -1.49 -26.47 -11.54
CA SER A 128 -1.08 -27.80 -11.09
C SER A 128 -0.14 -27.74 -9.86
N GLU A 129 -0.14 -28.80 -9.03
CA GLU A 129 0.76 -28.88 -7.86
C GLU A 129 2.23 -28.75 -8.25
N ALA A 130 2.64 -29.33 -9.41
CA ALA A 130 4.01 -29.23 -9.91
C ALA A 130 4.37 -27.76 -10.21
N TRP A 131 3.46 -27.00 -10.82
CA TRP A 131 3.65 -25.58 -11.10
C TRP A 131 3.72 -24.75 -9.81
N ILE A 132 2.82 -25.02 -8.85
CA ILE A 132 2.78 -24.32 -7.55
C ILE A 132 4.11 -24.49 -6.82
N ASN A 133 4.61 -25.72 -6.71
CA ASN A 133 5.88 -26.02 -6.07
C ASN A 133 7.07 -25.35 -6.76
N GLN A 134 7.09 -25.34 -8.09
CA GLN A 134 8.13 -24.62 -8.85
C GLN A 134 8.05 -23.11 -8.63
N ARG A 135 6.85 -22.55 -8.55
CA ARG A 135 6.63 -21.12 -8.31
C ARG A 135 7.14 -20.71 -6.94
N LEU A 136 6.84 -21.47 -5.89
CA LEU A 136 7.31 -21.21 -4.53
C LEU A 136 8.85 -21.25 -4.47
N LYS A 137 9.50 -22.28 -5.02
CA LYS A 137 10.96 -22.35 -5.13
C LYS A 137 11.57 -21.15 -5.86
N SER A 138 10.93 -20.67 -6.93
CA SER A 138 11.41 -19.52 -7.70
C SER A 138 11.31 -18.21 -6.92
N ILE A 139 10.36 -18.07 -5.98
CA ILE A 139 10.23 -16.91 -5.09
C ILE A 139 11.32 -16.94 -4.02
N GLU A 140 11.61 -18.11 -3.45
CA GLU A 140 12.65 -18.31 -2.47
C GLU A 140 14.03 -17.92 -3.03
N VAL A 141 14.41 -18.46 -4.18
CA VAL A 141 15.68 -18.13 -4.87
C VAL A 141 15.80 -16.63 -5.15
N ARG A 142 14.71 -15.97 -5.55
CA ARG A 142 14.75 -14.50 -5.76
C ARG A 142 14.99 -13.72 -4.48
N LYS A 143 14.38 -14.13 -3.35
CA LYS A 143 14.59 -13.49 -2.05
C LYS A 143 16.05 -13.63 -1.59
N ASP A 144 16.66 -14.80 -1.79
CA ASP A 144 18.05 -15.04 -1.44
C ASP A 144 19.00 -14.19 -2.29
N ASN A 145 18.76 -14.11 -3.60
CA ASN A 145 19.53 -13.23 -4.48
C ASN A 145 19.41 -11.74 -4.11
N GLN A 146 18.23 -11.28 -3.70
CA GLN A 146 18.06 -9.91 -3.23
C GLN A 146 18.80 -9.63 -1.92
N LYS A 147 18.83 -10.59 -0.98
CA LYS A 147 19.63 -10.47 0.26
C LYS A 147 21.11 -10.36 -0.05
N LEU A 148 21.63 -11.21 -0.95
CA LEU A 148 23.04 -11.16 -1.36
C LEU A 148 23.40 -9.84 -2.04
N GLN A 149 22.55 -9.27 -2.88
CA GLN A 149 22.77 -7.97 -3.50
C GLN A 149 22.70 -6.83 -2.48
N GLY A 150 21.83 -6.93 -1.47
CA GLY A 150 21.74 -5.97 -0.36
C GLY A 150 23.02 -5.93 0.47
N VAL A 151 23.57 -7.10 0.79
CA VAL A 151 24.85 -7.21 1.53
C VAL A 151 26.01 -6.65 0.72
N GLN A 152 26.12 -6.98 -0.57
CA GLN A 152 27.16 -6.41 -1.45
C GLN A 152 27.03 -4.90 -1.64
N GLY A 153 25.81 -4.34 -1.56
CA GLY A 153 25.59 -2.89 -1.58
C GLY A 153 26.06 -2.19 -0.31
N LEU A 154 25.94 -2.83 0.85
CA LEU A 154 26.43 -2.32 2.13
C LEU A 154 27.97 -2.32 2.18
N ASP A 155 28.60 -3.41 1.74
CA ASP A 155 30.07 -3.51 1.68
C ASP A 155 30.68 -2.44 0.76
N LYS A 156 30.02 -2.12 -0.36
CA LYS A 156 30.45 -1.02 -1.25
C LYS A 156 30.28 0.35 -0.63
N ALA A 157 29.21 0.59 0.12
CA ALA A 157 28.96 1.86 0.79
C ALA A 157 29.96 2.09 1.93
N GLU A 158 30.30 1.05 2.70
CA GLU A 158 31.33 1.12 3.76
C GLU A 158 32.72 1.37 3.18
N SER A 159 33.10 0.68 2.10
CA SER A 159 34.39 0.91 1.44
C SER A 159 34.47 2.30 0.81
N GLN A 160 33.39 2.84 0.23
CA GLN A 160 33.36 4.20 -0.28
C GLN A 160 33.50 5.23 0.83
N GLY A 161 32.83 5.03 1.96
CA GLY A 161 32.94 5.89 3.15
C GLY A 161 34.35 5.93 3.72
N GLN A 162 35.06 4.80 3.74
CA GLN A 162 36.49 4.74 4.14
C GLN A 162 37.41 5.47 3.13
N TYR A 163 37.12 5.36 1.82
CA TYR A 163 37.86 6.08 0.78
C TYR A 163 37.71 7.59 0.90
N ASP A 164 36.51 8.07 1.16
CA ASP A 164 36.24 9.50 1.34
C ASP A 164 36.87 10.05 2.62
N GLN A 165 36.94 9.28 3.71
CA GLN A 165 37.65 9.66 4.93
C GLN A 165 39.17 9.72 4.73
N CYS A 166 39.75 8.79 3.98
CA CYS A 166 41.17 8.85 3.64
C CYS A 166 41.49 10.05 2.74
N ARG A 167 40.64 10.36 1.77
CA ARG A 167 40.80 11.50 0.86
C ARG A 167 40.79 12.84 1.60
N THR A 168 39.80 13.06 2.47
CA THR A 168 39.72 14.27 3.29
C THR A 168 40.89 14.43 4.23
N ARG A 169 41.45 13.32 4.77
CA ARG A 169 42.64 13.31 5.64
C ARG A 169 43.92 13.71 4.88
N VAL A 170 44.06 13.24 3.64
CA VAL A 170 45.17 13.59 2.75
C VAL A 170 45.10 15.06 2.33
N GLU A 171 43.92 15.56 1.98
CA GLU A 171 43.71 16.97 1.61
C GLU A 171 43.97 17.92 2.80
N HIS A 172 43.65 17.52 4.03
CA HIS A 172 43.98 18.28 5.25
C HIS A 172 45.49 18.26 5.55
N SER A 173 46.17 17.13 5.31
CA SER A 173 47.63 17.01 5.47
C SER A 173 48.40 17.85 4.45
N CYS A 174 47.93 17.92 3.18
CA CYS A 174 48.53 18.76 2.16
C CYS A 174 48.33 20.27 2.41
N ARG A 175 47.26 20.68 3.06
CA ARG A 175 47.01 22.10 3.41
C ARG A 175 47.89 22.55 4.58
N SER A 176 48.22 21.66 5.52
CA SER A 176 49.12 21.99 6.62
C SER A 176 50.61 21.95 6.25
N SER A 177 50.97 21.34 5.12
CA SER A 177 52.36 21.34 4.60
C SER A 177 52.82 22.65 3.94
N HIS A 178 51.98 23.68 3.82
CA HIS A 178 52.39 24.99 3.36
C HIS A 178 52.99 25.88 4.46
N TYR A 179 52.99 25.41 5.72
CA TYR A 179 53.78 26.01 6.81
C TYR A 179 54.65 24.90 7.41
N GLY A 180 55.92 24.93 7.01
CA GLY A 180 57.00 23.97 7.30
C GLY A 180 56.90 23.24 8.62
N ILE A 181 56.98 21.96 8.50
CA ILE A 181 57.80 20.97 9.21
C ILE A 181 57.28 19.59 8.83
N ILE A 182 58.12 18.83 8.12
CA ILE A 182 57.83 17.44 7.75
C ILE A 182 58.06 16.60 9.00
N GLN A 183 56.98 16.07 9.60
CA GLN A 183 57.05 14.84 10.39
C GLN A 183 56.42 13.72 9.55
N ARG A 184 57.25 12.76 9.17
CA ARG A 184 56.80 11.50 8.55
C ARG A 184 56.09 10.69 9.61
N ASP A 185 54.79 10.54 9.43
CA ASP A 185 54.02 9.56 10.19
C ASP A 185 54.02 8.24 9.39
N GLU A 186 54.83 7.30 9.83
CA GLU A 186 54.88 5.92 9.33
C GLU A 186 53.75 5.11 9.99
N SER A 187 52.53 5.26 9.53
CA SER A 187 51.44 4.33 9.88
C SER A 187 50.36 4.28 8.83
N CYS A 188 50.76 3.88 7.62
CA CYS A 188 49.84 3.27 6.67
C CYS A 188 50.40 1.91 6.29
N HIS A 189 50.10 0.88 7.09
CA HIS A 189 50.17 -0.50 6.67
C HIS A 189 48.77 -0.99 6.36
N ILE A 190 48.63 -1.48 5.14
CA ILE A 190 47.51 -2.16 4.48
C ILE A 190 47.05 -3.35 5.31
#